data_e1f9eeb4dc7805e94e2c851a1460cfaa
#
_entry.id   e1f9eeb4dc7805e94e2c851a1460cfaa
#
_cell.length_a   1.000
_cell.length_b   1.000
_cell.length_c   1.000
_cell.angle_alpha   90.00
_cell.angle_beta   90.00
_cell.angle_gamma   90.00
#
_symmetry.space_group_name_H-M   'P 1'
#
loop_
_entity.id
_entity.type
_entity.pdbx_description
1 polymer ?
#
loop_
_entity_poly.entity_id
_entity_poly.type
_entity_poly.pdbx_seq_one_letter_code
_entity_poly.pdbx_strand_id
1 'polypeptide(L)'
;MFSNKNSLIKKFAIYSFIAFAMTGIILVVVITLHIKNDFAIFMPELELEQHMIDINQKIIIVVFLGLLSLYFLFIRIINSVSKKLVEQNQSLIQQKIKLEEAYNKLQHTYTDTVSTLSKAVDARDPYTAGHSERVALISSKIAKKLGFVKSELENIELAAQFHDIGKIGVPDSILLKTSKLTYIEFDLIKEHPVIGTKILNKIEFLKETLQMILHHHENYDGSGYPFGISGTEIPIGARIISIADTYDAMTSDRPYRKALSHEEAVQEIIRCKGTQFDAKIVDTAFLVIQNLRDL
;
A
#
# COMPACT_ATOMS: atom_id res chain seq x y z
N MET A 1 1.02 11.72 -22.60
CA MET A 1 2.37 12.17 -22.17
C MET A 1 3.48 11.89 -23.18
N PHE A 2 3.36 10.95 -24.11
CA PHE A 2 4.37 10.60 -25.14
C PHE A 2 4.46 11.58 -26.31
N SER A 3 3.41 12.30 -26.66
CA SER A 3 3.42 13.28 -27.78
C SER A 3 4.36 14.48 -27.53
N ASN A 4 4.53 14.89 -26.29
CA ASN A 4 5.35 16.06 -25.93
C ASN A 4 6.87 15.77 -25.95
N LYS A 5 7.30 14.52 -25.75
CA LYS A 5 8.71 14.11 -25.77
C LYS A 5 9.32 14.15 -27.18
N ASN A 6 8.57 13.69 -28.20
CA ASN A 6 9.02 13.77 -29.59
C ASN A 6 9.17 15.21 -30.09
N SER A 7 8.33 16.11 -29.59
CA SER A 7 8.43 17.55 -29.86
C SER A 7 9.70 18.17 -29.26
N LEU A 8 10.07 17.76 -28.03
CA LEU A 8 11.26 18.28 -27.33
C LEU A 8 12.58 17.83 -28.02
N ILE A 9 12.65 16.55 -28.39
CA ILE A 9 13.81 15.98 -29.09
C ILE A 9 13.97 16.67 -30.47
N LYS A 10 12.87 16.87 -31.20
CA LYS A 10 12.91 17.61 -32.50
C LYS A 10 13.36 19.05 -32.32
N LYS A 11 12.86 19.76 -31.31
CA LYS A 11 13.29 21.13 -31.02
C LYS A 11 14.78 21.18 -30.67
N PHE A 12 15.24 20.27 -29.82
CA PHE A 12 16.68 20.20 -29.46
C PHE A 12 17.57 19.90 -30.68
N ALA A 13 17.15 18.97 -31.53
CA ALA A 13 17.89 18.70 -32.79
C ALA A 13 17.96 19.93 -33.73
N ILE A 14 16.86 20.68 -33.84
CA ILE A 14 16.82 21.90 -34.65
C ILE A 14 17.74 22.97 -34.05
N TYR A 15 17.68 23.24 -32.76
CA TYR A 15 18.55 24.24 -32.12
C TYR A 15 20.03 23.86 -32.20
N SER A 16 20.36 22.57 -32.02
CA SER A 16 21.72 22.07 -32.18
C SER A 16 22.21 22.27 -33.63
N PHE A 17 21.38 21.99 -34.62
CA PHE A 17 21.72 22.21 -36.02
C PHE A 17 21.98 23.68 -36.30
N ILE A 18 21.16 24.60 -35.82
CA ILE A 18 21.36 26.05 -35.97
C ILE A 18 22.68 26.49 -35.33
N ALA A 19 22.97 26.01 -34.12
CA ALA A 19 24.22 26.33 -33.43
C ALA A 19 25.46 25.84 -34.20
N PHE A 20 25.43 24.60 -34.73
CA PHE A 20 26.48 24.05 -35.55
C PHE A 20 26.67 24.87 -36.86
N ALA A 21 25.57 25.25 -37.51
CA ALA A 21 25.61 26.04 -38.72
C ALA A 21 26.24 27.44 -38.48
N MET A 22 25.86 28.12 -37.39
CA MET A 22 26.43 29.39 -36.98
C MET A 22 27.93 29.29 -36.68
N THR A 23 28.35 28.24 -35.95
CA THR A 23 29.77 27.98 -35.64
C THR A 23 30.56 27.77 -36.92
N GLY A 24 30.02 27.03 -37.90
CA GLY A 24 30.64 26.83 -39.20
C GLY A 24 30.82 28.11 -40.01
N ILE A 25 29.82 28.98 -40.04
CA ILE A 25 29.90 30.29 -40.73
C ILE A 25 30.99 31.15 -40.08
N ILE A 26 31.04 31.23 -38.75
CA ILE A 26 32.06 31.97 -38.02
C ILE A 26 33.47 31.45 -38.38
N LEU A 27 33.64 30.12 -38.38
CA LEU A 27 34.91 29.48 -38.70
C LEU A 27 35.38 29.81 -40.13
N VAL A 28 34.46 29.74 -41.11
CA VAL A 28 34.75 30.11 -42.49
C VAL A 28 35.21 31.57 -42.59
N VAL A 29 34.50 32.50 -41.94
CA VAL A 29 34.86 33.93 -41.95
C VAL A 29 36.22 34.14 -41.32
N VAL A 30 36.54 33.54 -40.20
CA VAL A 30 37.84 33.70 -39.51
C VAL A 30 38.98 33.16 -40.37
N ILE A 31 38.83 31.98 -40.96
CA ILE A 31 39.85 31.37 -41.83
C ILE A 31 40.06 32.24 -43.09
N THR A 32 38.97 32.69 -43.70
CA THR A 32 39.03 33.56 -44.88
C THR A 32 39.79 34.85 -44.59
N LEU A 33 39.48 35.50 -43.47
CA LEU A 33 40.18 36.75 -43.08
C LEU A 33 41.68 36.51 -42.82
N HIS A 34 42.04 35.41 -42.22
CA HIS A 34 43.41 35.04 -41.90
C HIS A 34 44.21 34.79 -43.20
N ILE A 35 43.65 33.95 -44.08
CA ILE A 35 44.27 33.64 -45.36
C ILE A 35 44.42 34.91 -46.21
N LYS A 36 43.40 35.78 -46.28
CA LYS A 36 43.46 37.05 -47.01
C LYS A 36 44.62 37.96 -46.53
N ASN A 37 44.79 38.07 -45.21
CA ASN A 37 45.86 38.86 -44.62
C ASN A 37 47.27 38.34 -44.98
N ASP A 38 47.44 37.01 -44.94
CA ASP A 38 48.73 36.37 -45.21
C ASP A 38 49.15 36.50 -46.67
N PHE A 39 48.21 36.41 -47.64
CA PHE A 39 48.47 36.49 -49.06
C PHE A 39 48.52 37.93 -49.60
N ALA A 40 47.94 38.92 -48.94
CA ALA A 40 47.94 40.33 -49.35
C ALA A 40 49.34 40.95 -49.44
N ILE A 41 50.32 40.31 -48.79
CA ILE A 41 51.72 40.79 -48.79
C ILE A 41 52.48 40.38 -50.07
N PHE A 42 52.01 39.28 -50.73
CA PHE A 42 52.76 38.59 -51.74
C PHE A 42 52.15 38.64 -53.18
N MET A 43 50.89 39.10 -53.36
CA MET A 43 50.19 39.06 -54.67
C MET A 43 49.56 40.37 -55.04
N PRO A 44 49.54 40.70 -56.40
CA PRO A 44 48.76 41.83 -56.93
C PRO A 44 47.26 41.66 -56.59
N GLU A 45 46.59 42.77 -56.35
CA GLU A 45 45.21 42.79 -55.79
C GLU A 45 44.18 41.98 -56.61
N LEU A 46 44.30 41.97 -57.94
CA LEU A 46 43.39 41.30 -58.86
C LEU A 46 43.56 39.76 -58.87
N GLU A 47 44.77 39.24 -58.76
CA GLU A 47 45.08 37.83 -58.67
C GLU A 47 44.72 37.27 -57.29
N LEU A 48 44.89 38.08 -56.26
CA LEU A 48 44.51 37.75 -54.91
C LEU A 48 43.00 37.52 -54.79
N GLU A 49 42.20 38.38 -55.43
CA GLU A 49 40.74 38.28 -55.37
C GLU A 49 40.20 36.95 -55.97
N GLN A 50 40.68 36.55 -57.14
CA GLN A 50 40.33 35.32 -57.82
C GLN A 50 40.76 34.05 -57.02
N HIS A 51 41.99 34.09 -56.50
CA HIS A 51 42.47 32.97 -55.64
C HIS A 51 41.70 32.82 -54.36
N MET A 52 41.32 33.93 -53.74
CA MET A 52 40.52 33.93 -52.54
C MET A 52 39.11 33.37 -52.75
N ILE A 53 38.47 33.62 -53.90
CA ILE A 53 37.16 33.05 -54.23
C ILE A 53 37.21 31.51 -54.31
N ASP A 54 38.21 30.94 -55.00
CA ASP A 54 38.39 29.51 -55.18
C ASP A 54 38.68 28.80 -53.82
N ILE A 55 39.60 29.39 -53.03
CA ILE A 55 39.92 28.89 -51.69
C ILE A 55 38.69 28.91 -50.76
N ASN A 56 37.94 30.02 -50.76
CA ASN A 56 36.72 30.13 -49.93
C ASN A 56 35.65 29.13 -50.31
N GLN A 57 35.43 28.88 -51.61
CA GLN A 57 34.47 27.84 -52.03
C GLN A 57 34.90 26.48 -51.56
N LYS A 58 36.19 26.11 -51.64
CA LYS A 58 36.71 24.84 -51.13
C LYS A 58 36.55 24.70 -49.59
N ILE A 59 36.85 25.75 -48.81
CA ILE A 59 36.71 25.81 -47.38
C ILE A 59 35.24 25.64 -46.98
N ILE A 60 34.33 26.37 -47.64
CA ILE A 60 32.87 26.25 -47.36
C ILE A 60 32.40 24.81 -47.57
N ILE A 61 32.80 24.16 -48.67
CA ILE A 61 32.41 22.77 -48.95
C ILE A 61 32.92 21.81 -47.88
N VAL A 62 34.21 21.91 -47.50
CA VAL A 62 34.80 21.04 -46.48
C VAL A 62 34.13 21.22 -45.10
N VAL A 63 33.93 22.49 -44.69
CA VAL A 63 33.25 22.79 -43.42
C VAL A 63 31.80 22.30 -43.44
N PHE A 64 31.07 22.50 -44.54
CA PHE A 64 29.69 22.03 -44.68
C PHE A 64 29.60 20.50 -44.58
N LEU A 65 30.46 19.77 -45.31
CA LEU A 65 30.50 18.30 -45.23
C LEU A 65 30.87 17.79 -43.83
N GLY A 66 31.82 18.45 -43.17
CA GLY A 66 32.20 18.14 -41.77
C GLY A 66 31.03 18.34 -40.80
N LEU A 67 30.35 19.47 -40.90
CA LEU A 67 29.17 19.76 -40.06
C LEU A 67 28.00 18.79 -40.33
N LEU A 68 27.76 18.45 -41.59
CA LEU A 68 26.74 17.48 -41.97
C LEU A 68 27.04 16.09 -41.40
N SER A 69 28.30 15.65 -41.45
CA SER A 69 28.74 14.39 -40.86
C SER A 69 28.55 14.38 -39.33
N LEU A 70 28.95 15.44 -38.62
CA LEU A 70 28.74 15.61 -37.19
C LEU A 70 27.27 15.63 -36.83
N TYR A 71 26.42 16.28 -37.61
CA TYR A 71 24.98 16.31 -37.44
C TYR A 71 24.38 14.90 -37.53
N PHE A 72 24.71 14.11 -38.55
CA PHE A 72 24.24 12.73 -38.67
C PHE A 72 24.71 11.84 -37.53
N LEU A 73 25.97 11.98 -37.10
CA LEU A 73 26.51 11.26 -35.96
C LEU A 73 25.72 11.61 -34.69
N PHE A 74 25.45 12.88 -34.45
CA PHE A 74 24.68 13.35 -33.28
C PHE A 74 23.26 12.81 -33.28
N ILE A 75 22.54 12.84 -34.40
CA ILE A 75 21.19 12.25 -34.52
C ILE A 75 21.23 10.77 -34.27
N ARG A 76 22.22 10.04 -34.76
CA ARG A 76 22.39 8.61 -34.52
C ARG A 76 22.58 8.29 -33.03
N ILE A 77 23.39 9.05 -32.33
CA ILE A 77 23.61 8.92 -30.88
C ILE A 77 22.33 9.19 -30.11
N ILE A 78 21.63 10.30 -30.39
CA ILE A 78 20.38 10.66 -29.71
C ILE A 78 19.33 9.55 -29.89
N ASN A 79 19.14 9.07 -31.12
CA ASN A 79 18.18 8.00 -31.38
C ASN A 79 18.52 6.69 -30.62
N SER A 80 19.82 6.35 -30.60
CA SER A 80 20.28 5.16 -29.84
C SER A 80 20.04 5.29 -28.35
N VAL A 81 20.42 6.44 -27.76
CA VAL A 81 20.20 6.71 -26.31
C VAL A 81 18.71 6.75 -25.98
N SER A 82 17.92 7.42 -26.82
CA SER A 82 16.47 7.52 -26.64
C SER A 82 15.81 6.13 -26.67
N LYS A 83 16.19 5.27 -27.62
CA LYS A 83 15.71 3.89 -27.71
C LYS A 83 16.05 3.08 -26.45
N LYS A 84 17.31 3.13 -26.02
CA LYS A 84 17.79 2.43 -24.81
C LYS A 84 17.06 2.91 -23.57
N LEU A 85 16.81 4.21 -23.43
CA LEU A 85 16.08 4.79 -22.30
C LEU A 85 14.62 4.32 -22.24
N VAL A 86 13.96 4.22 -23.42
CA VAL A 86 12.59 3.71 -23.51
C VAL A 86 12.54 2.24 -23.12
N GLU A 87 13.46 1.41 -23.60
CA GLU A 87 13.57 0.00 -23.26
C GLU A 87 13.80 -0.22 -21.74
N GLN A 88 14.72 0.56 -21.14
CA GLN A 88 14.96 0.51 -19.70
C GLN A 88 13.74 0.93 -18.88
N ASN A 89 13.04 2.00 -19.27
CA ASN A 89 11.82 2.42 -18.60
C ASN A 89 10.70 1.37 -18.68
N GLN A 90 10.55 0.71 -19.84
CA GLN A 90 9.59 -0.37 -19.99
C GLN A 90 9.93 -1.57 -19.08
N SER A 91 11.22 -1.95 -19.04
CA SER A 91 11.70 -3.00 -18.14
C SER A 91 11.45 -2.68 -16.68
N LEU A 92 11.74 -1.45 -16.24
CA LEU A 92 11.48 -0.98 -14.87
C LEU A 92 9.98 -1.04 -14.51
N ILE A 93 9.11 -0.63 -15.44
CA ILE A 93 7.65 -0.70 -15.22
C ILE A 93 7.22 -2.16 -15.07
N GLN A 94 7.72 -3.07 -15.91
CA GLN A 94 7.41 -4.50 -15.81
C GLN A 94 7.92 -5.13 -14.51
N GLN A 95 9.11 -4.75 -14.07
CA GLN A 95 9.66 -5.21 -12.78
C GLN A 95 8.83 -4.72 -11.60
N LYS A 96 8.37 -3.44 -11.65
CA LYS A 96 7.50 -2.88 -10.62
C LYS A 96 6.18 -3.63 -10.53
N ILE A 97 5.54 -3.92 -11.66
CA ILE A 97 4.27 -4.68 -11.69
C ILE A 97 4.47 -6.08 -11.08
N LYS A 98 5.53 -6.79 -11.50
CA LYS A 98 5.82 -8.14 -10.95
C LYS A 98 6.11 -8.11 -9.45
N LEU A 99 6.77 -7.07 -8.96
CA LEU A 99 7.04 -6.90 -7.53
C LEU A 99 5.75 -6.66 -6.75
N GLU A 100 4.85 -5.80 -7.25
CA GLU A 100 3.53 -5.57 -6.64
C GLU A 100 2.69 -6.86 -6.61
N GLU A 101 2.66 -7.62 -7.70
CA GLU A 101 1.97 -8.91 -7.77
C GLU A 101 2.54 -9.91 -6.75
N ALA A 102 3.86 -10.03 -6.67
CA ALA A 102 4.54 -10.91 -5.73
C ALA A 102 4.28 -10.49 -4.27
N TYR A 103 4.32 -9.19 -3.98
CA TYR A 103 4.01 -8.64 -2.65
C TYR A 103 2.57 -8.95 -2.24
N ASN A 104 1.60 -8.69 -3.11
CA ASN A 104 0.19 -8.97 -2.86
C ASN A 104 -0.06 -10.47 -2.64
N LYS A 105 0.55 -11.33 -3.46
CA LYS A 105 0.46 -12.78 -3.30
C LYS A 105 1.04 -13.23 -1.96
N LEU A 106 2.18 -12.68 -1.55
CA LEU A 106 2.81 -12.98 -0.27
C LEU A 106 1.90 -12.57 0.90
N GLN A 107 1.32 -11.36 0.84
CA GLN A 107 0.40 -10.86 1.85
C GLN A 107 -0.84 -11.77 1.98
N HIS A 108 -1.47 -12.15 0.86
CA HIS A 108 -2.59 -13.10 0.86
C HIS A 108 -2.20 -14.45 1.45
N THR A 109 -1.04 -14.99 1.06
CA THR A 109 -0.58 -16.28 1.61
C THR A 109 -0.37 -16.23 3.13
N TYR A 110 0.17 -15.15 3.65
CA TYR A 110 0.31 -14.96 5.09
C TYR A 110 -1.04 -14.85 5.79
N THR A 111 -1.97 -14.07 5.23
CA THR A 111 -3.34 -13.93 5.78
C THR A 111 -4.04 -15.28 5.82
N ASP A 112 -3.98 -16.07 4.73
CA ASP A 112 -4.57 -17.41 4.66
C ASP A 112 -3.94 -18.37 5.68
N THR A 113 -2.63 -18.28 5.89
CA THR A 113 -1.92 -19.12 6.86
C THR A 113 -2.36 -18.78 8.28
N VAL A 114 -2.39 -17.51 8.66
CA VAL A 114 -2.82 -17.09 10.01
C VAL A 114 -4.31 -17.36 10.21
N SER A 115 -5.14 -17.16 9.17
CA SER A 115 -6.57 -17.54 9.20
C SER A 115 -6.76 -19.04 9.45
N THR A 116 -5.95 -19.88 8.79
CA THR A 116 -5.99 -21.33 9.02
C THR A 116 -5.56 -21.69 10.45
N LEU A 117 -4.56 -21.01 11.01
CA LEU A 117 -4.17 -21.17 12.40
C LEU A 117 -5.27 -20.71 13.37
N SER A 118 -5.96 -19.60 13.09
CA SER A 118 -7.09 -19.14 13.89
C SER A 118 -8.23 -20.19 13.89
N LYS A 119 -8.57 -20.72 12.71
CA LYS A 119 -9.53 -21.83 12.59
C LYS A 119 -9.11 -23.08 13.36
N ALA A 120 -7.81 -23.38 13.41
CA ALA A 120 -7.31 -24.50 14.20
C ALA A 120 -7.43 -24.24 15.71
N VAL A 121 -7.30 -22.98 16.15
CA VAL A 121 -7.57 -22.59 17.55
C VAL A 121 -9.05 -22.65 17.85
N ASP A 122 -9.91 -22.13 16.95
CA ASP A 122 -11.36 -22.23 17.06
C ASP A 122 -11.83 -23.72 17.13
N ALA A 123 -11.19 -24.61 16.34
CA ALA A 123 -11.53 -26.04 16.33
C ALA A 123 -11.14 -26.78 17.62
N ARG A 124 -10.25 -26.22 18.47
CA ARG A 124 -9.98 -26.75 19.82
C ARG A 124 -11.15 -26.55 20.78
N ASP A 125 -11.92 -25.50 20.55
CA ASP A 125 -13.17 -25.25 21.29
C ASP A 125 -14.36 -25.68 20.39
N PRO A 126 -15.02 -26.78 20.65
CA PRO A 126 -16.06 -27.32 19.77
C PRO A 126 -17.26 -26.38 19.56
N TYR A 127 -17.31 -25.28 20.27
CA TYR A 127 -18.39 -24.27 20.20
C TYR A 127 -18.02 -23.00 19.43
N THR A 128 -16.78 -22.88 19.00
CA THR A 128 -16.28 -21.70 18.27
C THR A 128 -16.09 -21.92 16.77
N ALA A 129 -16.58 -23.06 16.23
CA ALA A 129 -16.48 -23.31 14.78
C ALA A 129 -17.11 -22.16 13.99
N GLY A 130 -16.29 -21.46 13.17
CA GLY A 130 -16.69 -20.33 12.36
C GLY A 130 -16.99 -19.03 13.14
N HIS A 131 -16.74 -19.01 14.46
CA HIS A 131 -16.92 -17.81 15.29
C HIS A 131 -16.12 -16.63 14.79
N SER A 132 -14.81 -16.80 14.62
CA SER A 132 -13.91 -15.73 14.15
C SER A 132 -14.34 -15.15 12.80
N GLU A 133 -14.86 -15.98 11.88
CA GLU A 133 -15.38 -15.53 10.58
C GLU A 133 -16.66 -14.70 10.74
N ARG A 134 -17.61 -15.14 11.60
CA ARG A 134 -18.85 -14.40 11.85
C ARG A 134 -18.57 -13.07 12.55
N VAL A 135 -17.70 -13.05 13.55
CA VAL A 135 -17.28 -11.82 14.24
C VAL A 135 -16.62 -10.84 13.25
N ALA A 136 -15.75 -11.33 12.37
CA ALA A 136 -15.13 -10.49 11.32
C ALA A 136 -16.17 -9.89 10.37
N LEU A 137 -17.13 -10.69 9.90
CA LEU A 137 -18.21 -10.24 9.03
C LEU A 137 -19.09 -9.16 9.69
N ILE A 138 -19.48 -9.39 10.95
CA ILE A 138 -20.31 -8.45 11.71
C ILE A 138 -19.54 -7.14 11.95
N SER A 139 -18.28 -7.24 12.40
CA SER A 139 -17.41 -6.08 12.64
C SER A 139 -17.21 -5.25 11.37
N SER A 140 -16.93 -5.89 10.25
CA SER A 140 -16.77 -5.23 8.93
C SER A 140 -18.06 -4.50 8.51
N LYS A 141 -19.24 -5.10 8.69
CA LYS A 141 -20.53 -4.46 8.41
C LYS A 141 -20.79 -3.24 9.30
N ILE A 142 -20.48 -3.33 10.60
CA ILE A 142 -20.63 -2.20 11.54
C ILE A 142 -19.67 -1.07 11.16
N ALA A 143 -18.40 -1.39 10.91
CA ALA A 143 -17.38 -0.42 10.51
C ALA A 143 -17.74 0.28 9.19
N LYS A 144 -18.21 -0.46 8.20
CA LYS A 144 -18.70 0.10 6.93
C LYS A 144 -19.87 1.07 7.14
N LYS A 145 -20.80 0.75 8.03
CA LYS A 145 -21.93 1.63 8.35
C LYS A 145 -21.49 2.88 9.10
N LEU A 146 -20.41 2.81 9.88
CA LEU A 146 -19.76 3.96 10.53
C LEU A 146 -18.96 4.85 9.56
N GLY A 147 -18.77 4.43 8.28
CA GLY A 147 -18.10 5.24 7.25
C GLY A 147 -16.61 4.99 7.12
N PHE A 148 -16.07 3.90 7.65
CA PHE A 148 -14.65 3.53 7.49
C PHE A 148 -14.31 3.24 6.02
N VAL A 149 -13.09 3.63 5.60
CA VAL A 149 -12.58 3.41 4.25
C VAL A 149 -11.95 2.01 4.11
N LYS A 150 -11.69 1.60 2.86
CA LYS A 150 -11.29 0.22 2.52
C LYS A 150 -10.13 -0.32 3.38
N SER A 151 -9.05 0.43 3.57
CA SER A 151 -7.88 -0.01 4.35
C SER A 151 -8.19 -0.19 5.85
N GLU A 152 -9.01 0.68 6.40
CA GLU A 152 -9.44 0.58 7.79
C GLU A 152 -10.40 -0.61 8.01
N LEU A 153 -11.30 -0.86 7.03
CA LEU A 153 -12.20 -2.03 7.04
C LEU A 153 -11.40 -3.33 7.03
N GLU A 154 -10.39 -3.43 6.17
CA GLU A 154 -9.51 -4.60 6.09
C GLU A 154 -8.78 -4.85 7.43
N ASN A 155 -8.29 -3.80 8.08
CA ASN A 155 -7.64 -3.92 9.39
C ASN A 155 -8.61 -4.37 10.51
N ILE A 156 -9.84 -3.85 10.54
CA ILE A 156 -10.86 -4.25 11.52
C ILE A 156 -11.28 -5.71 11.28
N GLU A 157 -11.46 -6.12 10.03
CA GLU A 157 -11.82 -7.49 9.66
C GLU A 157 -10.72 -8.48 10.06
N LEU A 158 -9.45 -8.17 9.76
CA LEU A 158 -8.30 -8.97 10.19
C LEU A 158 -8.18 -9.03 11.72
N ALA A 159 -8.35 -7.90 12.41
CA ALA A 159 -8.32 -7.87 13.88
C ALA A 159 -9.42 -8.76 14.48
N ALA A 160 -10.63 -8.70 13.93
CA ALA A 160 -11.74 -9.53 14.34
C ALA A 160 -11.50 -11.01 14.04
N GLN A 161 -10.89 -11.34 12.90
CA GLN A 161 -10.56 -12.71 12.55
C GLN A 161 -9.52 -13.34 13.49
N PHE A 162 -8.63 -12.53 14.04
CA PHE A 162 -7.51 -13.01 14.86
C PHE A 162 -7.62 -12.67 16.35
N HIS A 163 -8.74 -12.07 16.79
CA HIS A 163 -8.88 -11.59 18.16
C HIS A 163 -8.60 -12.67 19.22
N ASP A 164 -8.99 -13.88 18.92
CA ASP A 164 -8.93 -15.05 19.81
C ASP A 164 -7.70 -15.96 19.58
N ILE A 165 -6.79 -15.66 18.66
CA ILE A 165 -5.64 -16.52 18.34
C ILE A 165 -4.79 -16.85 19.57
N GLY A 166 -4.75 -15.97 20.55
CA GLY A 166 -4.01 -16.17 21.80
C GLY A 166 -4.56 -17.27 22.70
N LYS A 167 -5.77 -17.76 22.47
CA LYS A 167 -6.32 -18.94 23.17
C LYS A 167 -5.45 -20.20 22.96
N ILE A 168 -4.58 -20.21 21.95
CA ILE A 168 -3.57 -21.27 21.78
C ILE A 168 -2.68 -21.43 23.01
N GLY A 169 -2.45 -20.37 23.79
CA GLY A 169 -1.68 -20.38 25.04
C GLY A 169 -2.45 -20.79 26.27
N VAL A 170 -3.78 -20.99 26.18
CA VAL A 170 -4.63 -21.43 27.32
C VAL A 170 -4.62 -22.96 27.38
N PRO A 171 -4.37 -23.56 28.57
CA PRO A 171 -4.42 -25.01 28.75
C PRO A 171 -5.80 -25.60 28.44
N ASP A 172 -5.85 -26.79 27.82
CA ASP A 172 -7.09 -27.47 27.46
C ASP A 172 -7.98 -27.77 28.70
N SER A 173 -7.36 -28.06 29.84
CA SER A 173 -8.06 -28.30 31.12
C SER A 173 -8.89 -27.09 31.58
N ILE A 174 -8.57 -25.89 31.10
CA ILE A 174 -9.29 -24.65 31.40
C ILE A 174 -10.21 -24.30 30.24
N LEU A 175 -9.69 -24.32 28.99
CA LEU A 175 -10.44 -23.93 27.81
C LEU A 175 -11.68 -24.83 27.59
N LEU A 176 -11.55 -26.14 27.80
CA LEU A 176 -12.58 -27.14 27.58
C LEU A 176 -13.38 -27.49 28.85
N LYS A 177 -13.18 -26.72 29.92
CA LYS A 177 -13.88 -26.99 31.21
C LYS A 177 -15.38 -26.73 31.08
N THR A 178 -16.20 -27.74 31.43
CA THR A 178 -17.65 -27.67 31.35
C THR A 178 -18.31 -27.10 32.63
N SER A 179 -17.55 -26.98 33.71
CA SER A 179 -18.02 -26.35 34.97
C SER A 179 -17.57 -24.89 35.04
N LYS A 180 -18.10 -24.12 36.00
CA LYS A 180 -17.68 -22.73 36.22
C LYS A 180 -16.17 -22.65 36.48
N LEU A 181 -15.54 -21.68 35.85
CA LEU A 181 -14.13 -21.35 36.07
C LEU A 181 -13.95 -20.75 37.46
N THR A 182 -12.84 -21.10 38.10
CA THR A 182 -12.35 -20.37 39.26
C THR A 182 -11.79 -19.00 38.85
N TYR A 183 -11.58 -18.11 39.80
CA TYR A 183 -10.96 -16.80 39.53
C TYR A 183 -9.56 -16.93 38.85
N ILE A 184 -8.75 -17.88 39.35
CA ILE A 184 -7.40 -18.15 38.82
C ILE A 184 -7.48 -18.67 37.39
N GLU A 185 -8.37 -19.57 37.06
CA GLU A 185 -8.58 -20.09 35.72
C GLU A 185 -9.09 -19.03 34.76
N PHE A 186 -9.97 -18.15 35.22
CA PHE A 186 -10.48 -17.04 34.43
C PHE A 186 -9.39 -16.01 34.16
N ASP A 187 -8.49 -15.74 35.12
CA ASP A 187 -7.35 -14.84 34.92
C ASP A 187 -6.39 -15.40 33.87
N LEU A 188 -6.21 -16.71 33.77
CA LEU A 188 -5.42 -17.32 32.69
C LEU A 188 -6.09 -17.15 31.32
N ILE A 189 -7.43 -17.19 31.24
CA ILE A 189 -8.11 -16.88 29.98
C ILE A 189 -7.92 -15.40 29.58
N LYS A 190 -7.97 -14.48 30.55
CA LYS A 190 -7.77 -13.03 30.28
C LYS A 190 -6.40 -12.68 29.68
N GLU A 191 -5.43 -13.57 29.72
CA GLU A 191 -4.13 -13.39 29.10
C GLU A 191 -4.15 -13.54 27.56
N HIS A 192 -5.21 -14.16 26.96
CA HIS A 192 -5.20 -14.46 25.53
C HIS A 192 -5.03 -13.23 24.61
N PRO A 193 -5.56 -12.00 24.89
CA PRO A 193 -5.31 -10.86 24.03
C PRO A 193 -3.82 -10.48 24.01
N VAL A 194 -3.14 -10.56 25.15
CA VAL A 194 -1.71 -10.31 25.29
C VAL A 194 -0.89 -11.39 24.58
N ILE A 195 -1.26 -12.65 24.73
CA ILE A 195 -0.60 -13.77 24.03
C ILE A 195 -0.78 -13.64 22.52
N GLY A 196 -2.00 -13.33 22.06
CA GLY A 196 -2.31 -13.15 20.65
C GLY A 196 -1.46 -12.04 20.00
N THR A 197 -1.37 -10.90 20.65
CA THR A 197 -0.53 -9.81 20.17
C THR A 197 0.97 -10.17 20.14
N LYS A 198 1.46 -10.93 21.13
CA LYS A 198 2.85 -11.45 21.12
C LYS A 198 3.11 -12.40 19.94
N ILE A 199 2.15 -13.22 19.56
CA ILE A 199 2.25 -14.13 18.41
C ILE A 199 2.32 -13.33 17.11
N LEU A 200 1.44 -12.34 16.96
CA LEU A 200 1.23 -11.61 15.71
C LEU A 200 2.19 -10.43 15.49
N ASN A 201 2.89 -9.95 16.53
CA ASN A 201 3.67 -8.70 16.49
C ASN A 201 4.84 -8.69 15.50
N LYS A 202 5.29 -9.86 15.04
CA LYS A 202 6.37 -9.99 14.04
C LYS A 202 5.88 -9.87 12.60
N ILE A 203 4.56 -9.86 12.40
CA ILE A 203 3.94 -9.81 11.08
C ILE A 203 3.65 -8.35 10.75
N GLU A 204 4.43 -7.75 9.84
CA GLU A 204 4.42 -6.31 9.56
C GLU A 204 3.03 -5.77 9.18
N PHE A 205 2.32 -6.44 8.30
CA PHE A 205 1.00 -6.00 7.82
C PHE A 205 -0.12 -6.12 8.87
N LEU A 206 0.12 -6.81 10.01
CA LEU A 206 -0.84 -6.90 11.13
C LEU A 206 -0.58 -5.87 12.23
N LYS A 207 0.43 -5.02 12.13
CA LYS A 207 0.77 -4.05 13.18
C LYS A 207 -0.41 -3.13 13.55
N GLU A 208 -1.15 -2.68 12.55
CA GLU A 208 -2.32 -1.81 12.75
C GLU A 208 -3.49 -2.54 13.46
N THR A 209 -3.51 -3.88 13.44
CA THR A 209 -4.56 -4.67 14.08
C THR A 209 -4.26 -4.99 15.54
N LEU A 210 -2.99 -4.93 15.96
CA LEU A 210 -2.57 -5.43 17.28
C LEU A 210 -3.27 -4.74 18.45
N GLN A 211 -3.46 -3.42 18.37
CA GLN A 211 -4.15 -2.68 19.43
C GLN A 211 -5.63 -3.03 19.50
N MET A 212 -6.25 -3.34 18.38
CA MET A 212 -7.65 -3.80 18.35
C MET A 212 -7.79 -5.19 18.99
N ILE A 213 -6.85 -6.10 18.67
CA ILE A 213 -6.78 -7.45 19.25
C ILE A 213 -6.49 -7.37 20.75
N LEU A 214 -5.58 -6.51 21.19
CA LEU A 214 -5.18 -6.37 22.58
C LEU A 214 -6.34 -5.93 23.49
N HIS A 215 -7.18 -5.02 22.97
CA HIS A 215 -8.18 -4.32 23.76
C HIS A 215 -9.64 -4.73 23.47
N HIS A 216 -9.89 -5.82 22.75
CA HIS A 216 -11.25 -6.22 22.38
C HIS A 216 -12.15 -6.66 23.56
N HIS A 217 -11.56 -6.95 24.69
CA HIS A 217 -12.28 -7.24 25.95
C HIS A 217 -12.25 -6.08 26.95
N GLU A 218 -11.77 -4.90 26.56
CA GLU A 218 -11.96 -3.71 27.37
C GLU A 218 -13.43 -3.26 27.35
N ASN A 219 -13.96 -2.90 28.49
CA ASN A 219 -15.30 -2.35 28.62
C ASN A 219 -15.24 -0.81 28.54
N TYR A 220 -16.25 -0.20 27.96
CA TYR A 220 -16.27 1.26 27.77
C TYR A 220 -16.16 2.03 29.09
N ASP A 221 -16.64 1.46 30.19
CA ASP A 221 -16.57 2.01 31.55
C ASP A 221 -15.24 1.72 32.30
N GLY A 222 -14.31 0.97 31.68
CA GLY A 222 -13.01 0.60 32.26
C GLY A 222 -13.04 -0.65 33.16
N SER A 223 -14.16 -1.36 33.25
CA SER A 223 -14.27 -2.62 34.03
C SER A 223 -13.75 -3.84 33.27
N GLY A 224 -13.22 -3.68 32.06
CA GLY A 224 -12.72 -4.75 31.19
C GLY A 224 -11.29 -5.18 31.49
N TYR A 225 -10.69 -5.91 30.55
CA TYR A 225 -9.33 -6.42 30.64
C TYR A 225 -8.64 -6.34 29.26
N PRO A 226 -7.30 -6.36 29.15
CA PRO A 226 -6.32 -6.66 30.23
C PRO A 226 -5.86 -5.45 31.06
N PHE A 227 -6.13 -4.20 30.65
CA PHE A 227 -5.56 -3.00 31.28
C PHE A 227 -6.60 -2.14 31.98
N GLY A 228 -7.88 -2.33 31.75
CA GLY A 228 -8.94 -1.50 32.33
C GLY A 228 -8.97 -0.07 31.79
N ILE A 229 -8.55 0.12 30.53
CA ILE A 229 -8.70 1.41 29.85
C ILE A 229 -10.16 1.68 29.49
N SER A 230 -10.56 2.95 29.38
CA SER A 230 -11.97 3.32 29.24
C SER A 230 -12.24 4.31 28.12
N GLY A 231 -13.49 4.39 27.71
CA GLY A 231 -13.96 5.40 26.76
C GLY A 231 -13.24 5.34 25.42
N THR A 232 -12.74 6.50 24.97
CA THR A 232 -12.07 6.65 23.69
C THR A 232 -10.59 6.24 23.71
N GLU A 233 -10.03 5.87 24.86
CA GLU A 233 -8.69 5.28 24.93
C GLU A 233 -8.71 3.87 24.30
N ILE A 234 -9.87 3.19 24.35
CA ILE A 234 -10.06 1.91 23.66
C ILE A 234 -10.10 2.16 22.15
N PRO A 235 -9.24 1.51 21.34
CA PRO A 235 -9.27 1.63 19.89
C PRO A 235 -10.67 1.38 19.32
N ILE A 236 -11.10 2.18 18.35
CA ILE A 236 -12.47 2.07 17.82
C ILE A 236 -12.77 0.70 17.24
N GLY A 237 -11.79 0.06 16.57
CA GLY A 237 -11.92 -1.31 16.07
C GLY A 237 -12.15 -2.32 17.19
N ALA A 238 -11.47 -2.18 18.35
CA ALA A 238 -11.68 -3.03 19.51
C ALA A 238 -13.11 -2.89 20.08
N ARG A 239 -13.63 -1.65 20.16
CA ARG A 239 -15.02 -1.39 20.58
C ARG A 239 -16.05 -2.01 19.63
N ILE A 240 -15.75 -2.03 18.30
CA ILE A 240 -16.61 -2.66 17.30
C ILE A 240 -16.56 -4.19 17.46
N ILE A 241 -15.36 -4.77 17.59
CA ILE A 241 -15.14 -6.21 17.75
C ILE A 241 -15.83 -6.71 19.03
N SER A 242 -15.73 -5.98 20.13
CA SER A 242 -16.39 -6.33 21.41
C SER A 242 -17.90 -6.52 21.25
N ILE A 243 -18.59 -5.68 20.47
CA ILE A 243 -20.02 -5.81 20.19
C ILE A 243 -20.28 -7.06 19.33
N ALA A 244 -19.51 -7.24 18.26
CA ALA A 244 -19.69 -8.36 17.33
C ALA A 244 -19.42 -9.71 18.00
N ASP A 245 -18.33 -9.82 18.79
CA ASP A 245 -17.97 -10.99 19.56
C ASP A 245 -19.09 -11.35 20.58
N THR A 246 -19.53 -10.37 21.36
CA THR A 246 -20.60 -10.59 22.37
C THR A 246 -21.88 -11.01 21.68
N TYR A 247 -22.25 -10.42 20.55
CA TYR A 247 -23.45 -10.82 19.81
C TYR A 247 -23.35 -12.27 19.32
N ASP A 248 -22.25 -12.65 18.66
CA ASP A 248 -22.03 -14.01 18.18
C ASP A 248 -22.00 -15.02 19.35
N ALA A 249 -21.31 -14.65 20.44
CA ALA A 249 -21.25 -15.45 21.62
C ALA A 249 -22.65 -15.69 22.29
N MET A 250 -23.54 -14.71 22.21
CA MET A 250 -24.90 -14.85 22.74
C MET A 250 -25.81 -15.69 21.84
N THR A 251 -25.66 -15.58 20.54
CA THR A 251 -26.50 -16.24 19.54
C THR A 251 -25.98 -17.63 19.12
N SER A 252 -24.85 -18.08 19.67
CA SER A 252 -24.29 -19.42 19.46
C SER A 252 -24.51 -20.32 20.70
N ASP A 253 -24.73 -21.64 20.48
CA ASP A 253 -24.80 -22.62 21.54
C ASP A 253 -23.45 -22.77 22.27
N ARG A 254 -23.49 -22.89 23.61
CA ARG A 254 -22.31 -23.15 24.45
C ARG A 254 -22.56 -24.33 25.41
N PRO A 255 -21.51 -25.00 25.92
CA PRO A 255 -21.66 -26.23 26.75
C PRO A 255 -22.63 -26.10 27.93
N TYR A 256 -22.69 -24.90 28.46
CA TYR A 256 -23.43 -24.58 29.68
C TYR A 256 -24.63 -23.64 29.43
N ARG A 257 -24.88 -23.22 28.15
CA ARG A 257 -25.96 -22.29 27.82
C ARG A 257 -26.41 -22.47 26.38
N LYS A 258 -27.70 -22.60 26.14
CA LYS A 258 -28.28 -22.49 24.78
C LYS A 258 -28.15 -21.08 24.24
N ALA A 259 -28.13 -20.96 22.93
CA ALA A 259 -28.17 -19.67 22.24
C ALA A 259 -29.40 -18.86 22.71
N LEU A 260 -29.19 -17.58 22.88
CA LEU A 260 -30.29 -16.62 23.03
C LEU A 260 -30.94 -16.40 21.65
N SER A 261 -32.19 -15.99 21.65
CA SER A 261 -32.81 -15.48 20.44
C SER A 261 -32.13 -14.21 19.97
N HIS A 262 -32.27 -13.91 18.68
CA HIS A 262 -31.77 -12.67 18.11
C HIS A 262 -32.26 -11.45 18.90
N GLU A 263 -33.54 -11.40 19.23
CA GLU A 263 -34.19 -10.34 19.98
C GLU A 263 -33.57 -10.15 21.37
N GLU A 264 -33.39 -11.26 22.12
CA GLU A 264 -32.77 -11.22 23.44
C GLU A 264 -31.33 -10.74 23.40
N ALA A 265 -30.53 -11.17 22.42
CA ALA A 265 -29.15 -10.72 22.24
C ALA A 265 -29.06 -9.21 21.92
N VAL A 266 -29.95 -8.72 21.04
CA VAL A 266 -30.04 -7.28 20.72
C VAL A 266 -30.41 -6.47 21.96
N GLN A 267 -31.40 -6.90 22.74
CA GLN A 267 -31.81 -6.21 23.99
C GLN A 267 -30.67 -6.17 25.01
N GLU A 268 -29.87 -7.23 25.12
CA GLU A 268 -28.72 -7.27 26.02
C GLU A 268 -27.63 -6.28 25.60
N ILE A 269 -27.32 -6.17 24.29
CA ILE A 269 -26.37 -5.15 23.76
C ILE A 269 -26.86 -3.74 24.11
N ILE A 270 -28.16 -3.48 23.90
CA ILE A 270 -28.76 -2.17 24.24
C ILE A 270 -28.67 -1.91 25.75
N ARG A 271 -28.93 -2.90 26.59
CA ARG A 271 -28.85 -2.78 28.05
C ARG A 271 -27.44 -2.41 28.53
N CYS A 272 -26.42 -2.95 27.87
CA CYS A 272 -24.99 -2.69 28.19
C CYS A 272 -24.43 -1.44 27.54
N LYS A 273 -25.27 -0.62 26.88
CA LYS A 273 -24.88 0.65 26.25
C LYS A 273 -24.34 1.64 27.29
N GLY A 274 -23.14 2.18 27.05
CA GLY A 274 -22.48 3.14 27.93
C GLY A 274 -21.73 2.50 29.12
N THR A 275 -21.83 1.18 29.33
CA THR A 275 -21.06 0.42 30.31
C THR A 275 -20.06 -0.50 29.59
N GLN A 276 -20.48 -1.65 29.11
CA GLN A 276 -19.63 -2.54 28.33
C GLN A 276 -19.32 -1.95 26.94
N PHE A 277 -20.31 -1.36 26.28
CA PHE A 277 -20.20 -0.91 24.88
C PHE A 277 -20.27 0.60 24.72
N ASP A 278 -19.56 1.12 23.72
CA ASP A 278 -19.67 2.50 23.28
C ASP A 278 -21.09 2.79 22.77
N ALA A 279 -21.76 3.75 23.41
CA ALA A 279 -23.13 4.11 23.09
C ALA A 279 -23.34 4.49 21.61
N LYS A 280 -22.39 5.21 21.01
CA LYS A 280 -22.47 5.66 19.60
C LYS A 280 -22.31 4.48 18.64
N ILE A 281 -21.45 3.51 18.98
CA ILE A 281 -21.26 2.33 18.15
C ILE A 281 -22.47 1.42 18.25
N VAL A 282 -23.06 1.24 19.46
CA VAL A 282 -24.27 0.44 19.64
C VAL A 282 -25.42 0.94 18.77
N ASP A 283 -25.63 2.25 18.66
CA ASP A 283 -26.70 2.80 17.81
C ASP A 283 -26.52 2.43 16.33
N THR A 284 -25.30 2.38 15.85
CA THR A 284 -25.00 1.96 14.48
C THR A 284 -25.03 0.44 14.33
N ALA A 285 -24.49 -0.29 15.31
CA ALA A 285 -24.49 -1.75 15.34
C ALA A 285 -25.92 -2.32 15.35
N PHE A 286 -26.84 -1.69 16.05
CA PHE A 286 -28.25 -2.07 16.07
C PHE A 286 -28.86 -2.11 14.67
N LEU A 287 -28.59 -1.06 13.83
CA LEU A 287 -29.09 -1.01 12.46
C LEU A 287 -28.49 -2.13 11.55
N VAL A 288 -27.29 -2.58 11.86
CA VAL A 288 -26.62 -3.67 11.12
C VAL A 288 -27.15 -5.02 11.60
N ILE A 289 -27.16 -5.23 12.92
CA ILE A 289 -27.52 -6.53 13.54
C ILE A 289 -28.98 -6.86 13.26
N GLN A 290 -29.92 -5.90 13.29
CA GLN A 290 -31.31 -6.15 12.93
C GLN A 290 -31.51 -6.80 11.56
N ASN A 291 -30.60 -6.55 10.62
CA ASN A 291 -30.64 -7.11 9.26
C ASN A 291 -29.86 -8.42 9.11
N LEU A 292 -29.34 -9.00 10.22
CA LEU A 292 -28.60 -10.26 10.21
C LEU A 292 -29.48 -11.50 10.44
N ARG A 293 -30.81 -11.36 10.46
CA ARG A 293 -31.76 -12.46 10.70
C ARG A 293 -31.64 -13.64 9.72
N ASP A 294 -31.01 -13.42 8.55
CA ASP A 294 -30.95 -14.38 7.45
C ASP A 294 -29.52 -14.93 7.20
N LEU A 295 -28.61 -14.81 8.16
CA LEU A 295 -27.25 -15.38 8.14
C LEU A 295 -27.11 -16.49 9.17
#